data_2e50f889a4038a961319a63184066a58
#
_entry.id   2e50f889a4038a961319a63184066a58
#
_cell.length_a   1.000
_cell.length_b   1.000
_cell.length_c   1.000
_cell.angle_alpha   90.00
_cell.angle_beta   90.00
_cell.angle_gamma   90.00
#
_symmetry.space_group_name_H-M   'P 1'
#
loop_
_entity.id
_entity.type
_entity.pdbx_description
1 polymer ?
#
loop_
_entity_poly.entity_id
_entity_poly.type
_entity_poly.pdbx_seq_one_letter_code
_entity_poly.pdbx_strand_id
1 'polypeptide(L)'
;MPRPLPLLLFFLALPPSVAWAQTPTWEVCRADSLVKPSLRSPPALHDCRPVRGVIDPQGRELWLRAPVKRPGGTDPVALYVVGAASSEAWLNGRRLGANGQPADSRDAEVPGRYEAAFPVPDSFWRRADNVAVVRMSAFHGPVRLDAPVAALLVGAYPWPSRAAPLAVIFGVAGALFAAAFGFGLIYSQRRTGSSLTLAAIALVAGLQAILESLRSLVSYAYPIHGWRLIGIWGLSAVFALLLVSWTVSRFWPQGRRPLTLLTIAAVAASTLAPGFDLKTVLALMVGLVLAAVTAGIGVRRRSSAARPTFAWLVLFIAVGLIFPAWMADLSYFLFAAGFLMPLLMAEVVRLGRDDRGREAALSEAISQPDCLIVASSRGVERVRLVDIVAVLGADDYVELHLADGRSLLHAARLDRLEASLPSSFRRIHRSAIANLSYARGYERAGGRLHLLLQTGAPLPISRSRVPAVKAHFGDDASKV
;
A
#
# COMPACT_ATOMS: atom_id res chain seq x y z
N MET A 1 18.47 8.67 16.33
CA MET A 1 17.03 8.61 16.60
C MET A 1 16.42 9.95 16.27
N PRO A 2 15.69 10.15 15.16
CA PRO A 2 14.94 11.37 14.92
C PRO A 2 13.60 11.28 15.63
N ARG A 3 13.22 12.35 16.29
CA ARG A 3 11.97 12.51 17.05
C ARG A 3 10.79 12.57 16.06
N PRO A 4 9.72 11.78 16.24
CA PRO A 4 8.50 11.93 15.45
C PRO A 4 7.58 12.93 16.15
N LEU A 5 7.69 14.21 15.80
CA LEU A 5 6.70 15.19 16.21
C LEU A 5 6.63 16.29 15.15
N PRO A 6 5.72 16.20 14.18
CA PRO A 6 4.68 17.23 14.01
C PRO A 6 3.39 16.76 13.31
N LEU A 7 3.12 15.45 13.15
CA LEU A 7 1.91 14.99 12.45
C LEU A 7 0.61 15.13 13.27
N LEU A 8 0.69 15.29 14.58
CA LEU A 8 -0.49 15.38 15.45
C LEU A 8 -1.18 16.77 15.44
N LEU A 9 -0.50 17.81 14.98
CA LEU A 9 -1.03 19.19 15.01
C LEU A 9 -1.88 19.58 13.79
N PHE A 10 -1.91 18.75 12.75
CA PHE A 10 -2.70 19.04 11.55
C PHE A 10 -4.21 18.74 11.70
N PHE A 11 -4.60 18.00 12.74
CA PHE A 11 -5.99 17.59 12.97
C PHE A 11 -6.85 18.61 13.72
N LEU A 12 -6.27 19.67 14.24
CA LEU A 12 -6.98 20.67 15.09
C LEU A 12 -7.47 21.92 14.36
N ALA A 13 -7.18 22.06 13.07
CA ALA A 13 -7.54 23.27 12.29
C ALA A 13 -8.57 22.96 11.19
N LEU A 14 -9.67 22.29 11.52
CA LEU A 14 -10.86 22.39 10.69
C LEU A 14 -11.59 23.68 11.06
N PRO A 15 -11.84 24.60 10.10
CA PRO A 15 -12.57 25.81 10.41
C PRO A 15 -13.97 25.44 10.94
N PRO A 16 -14.51 26.23 11.89
CA PRO A 16 -15.86 26.02 12.36
C PRO A 16 -16.78 26.04 11.15
N SER A 17 -17.71 25.07 11.09
CA SER A 17 -18.73 24.99 10.04
C SER A 17 -19.48 26.33 9.98
N VAL A 18 -19.11 27.16 9.02
CA VAL A 18 -19.92 28.35 8.71
C VAL A 18 -21.30 27.84 8.35
N ALA A 19 -22.31 28.29 9.06
CA ALA A 19 -23.71 27.90 8.83
C ALA A 19 -24.19 28.49 7.49
N TRP A 20 -23.75 27.87 6.37
CA TRP A 20 -24.08 28.27 4.99
C TRP A 20 -25.39 27.64 4.51
N ALA A 21 -25.98 26.75 5.31
CA ALA A 21 -27.19 26.01 4.95
C ALA A 21 -28.15 25.90 6.15
N GLN A 22 -29.43 25.91 5.86
CA GLN A 22 -30.52 25.69 6.81
C GLN A 22 -31.16 24.34 6.52
N THR A 23 -31.38 23.55 7.57
CA THR A 23 -32.16 22.31 7.50
C THR A 23 -33.57 22.60 7.99
N PRO A 24 -34.56 22.76 7.09
CA PRO A 24 -35.94 23.01 7.47
C PRO A 24 -36.55 21.82 8.21
N THR A 25 -37.59 22.07 8.99
CA THR A 25 -38.42 20.99 9.55
C THR A 25 -39.39 20.52 8.47
N TRP A 26 -39.15 19.34 7.93
CA TRP A 26 -39.96 18.76 6.87
C TRP A 26 -41.17 18.01 7.44
N GLU A 27 -42.26 18.08 6.69
CA GLU A 27 -43.51 17.38 6.91
C GLU A 27 -43.78 16.43 5.73
N VAL A 28 -44.23 15.21 6.01
CA VAL A 28 -44.76 14.30 4.98
C VAL A 28 -46.25 14.55 4.86
N CYS A 29 -46.68 14.80 3.63
CA CYS A 29 -48.07 15.12 3.30
C CYS A 29 -48.65 14.05 2.36
N ARG A 30 -49.98 13.98 2.33
CA ARG A 30 -50.74 13.30 1.27
C ARG A 30 -51.03 14.29 0.14
N ALA A 31 -50.92 13.82 -1.09
CA ALA A 31 -51.32 14.57 -2.27
C ALA A 31 -52.69 14.12 -2.75
N ASP A 32 -53.47 15.02 -3.30
CA ASP A 32 -54.73 14.67 -3.97
C ASP A 32 -54.46 13.81 -5.20
N SER A 33 -54.90 12.56 -5.14
CA SER A 33 -54.64 11.55 -6.19
C SER A 33 -55.45 11.84 -7.50
N LEU A 34 -56.44 12.73 -7.44
CA LEU A 34 -57.29 13.09 -8.58
C LEU A 34 -56.66 14.11 -9.55
N VAL A 35 -55.63 14.81 -9.10
CA VAL A 35 -54.94 15.82 -9.89
C VAL A 35 -53.56 15.32 -10.28
N LYS A 36 -53.38 14.92 -11.55
CA LYS A 36 -52.02 14.69 -12.05
C LYS A 36 -51.21 15.98 -11.82
N PRO A 37 -49.99 15.86 -11.19
CA PRO A 37 -49.18 17.05 -10.96
C PRO A 37 -49.01 17.80 -12.28
N SER A 38 -49.46 19.04 -12.31
CA SER A 38 -49.21 19.88 -13.48
C SER A 38 -47.71 20.18 -13.50
N LEU A 39 -47.11 20.26 -14.68
CA LEU A 39 -45.70 20.62 -14.83
C LEU A 39 -45.32 21.97 -14.18
N ARG A 40 -46.31 22.77 -13.79
CA ARG A 40 -46.09 24.12 -13.26
C ARG A 40 -46.35 24.29 -11.77
N SER A 41 -47.25 23.53 -11.17
CA SER A 41 -47.61 23.64 -9.74
C SER A 41 -47.80 22.29 -9.08
N PRO A 42 -47.42 22.15 -7.78
CA PRO A 42 -47.68 20.92 -7.04
C PRO A 42 -49.18 20.75 -6.81
N PRO A 43 -49.67 19.51 -6.57
CA PRO A 43 -51.03 19.25 -6.16
C PRO A 43 -51.31 19.86 -4.77
N ALA A 44 -52.60 19.95 -4.39
CA ALA A 44 -52.96 20.30 -3.04
C ALA A 44 -52.47 19.21 -2.07
N LEU A 45 -51.80 19.65 -1.02
CA LEU A 45 -51.24 18.78 0.02
C LEU A 45 -52.07 18.89 1.30
N HIS A 46 -52.44 17.74 1.86
CA HIS A 46 -53.24 17.65 3.08
C HIS A 46 -52.63 16.58 4.04
N ASP A 47 -53.18 16.49 5.25
CA ASP A 47 -52.70 15.53 6.27
C ASP A 47 -51.19 15.55 6.54
N CYS A 48 -50.60 16.75 6.54
CA CYS A 48 -49.14 16.90 6.74
C CYS A 48 -48.76 16.56 8.20
N ARG A 49 -47.75 15.73 8.35
CA ARG A 49 -47.22 15.31 9.65
C ARG A 49 -45.71 15.56 9.69
N PRO A 50 -45.16 16.06 10.81
CA PRO A 50 -43.73 16.25 10.94
C PRO A 50 -42.97 14.93 10.73
N VAL A 51 -41.88 14.98 9.98
CA VAL A 51 -40.97 13.84 9.82
C VAL A 51 -40.33 13.54 11.16
N ARG A 52 -40.57 12.33 11.67
CA ARG A 52 -39.88 11.80 12.86
C ARG A 52 -38.86 10.77 12.39
N GLY A 53 -37.57 11.13 12.41
CA GLY A 53 -36.47 10.24 11.97
C GLY A 53 -36.08 10.42 10.51
N VAL A 54 -35.95 9.35 9.76
CA VAL A 54 -35.36 9.33 8.41
C VAL A 54 -36.45 9.53 7.34
N ILE A 55 -36.16 10.34 6.32
CA ILE A 55 -36.98 10.44 5.12
C ILE A 55 -36.69 9.21 4.26
N ASP A 56 -37.67 8.32 4.11
CA ASP A 56 -37.51 7.06 3.36
C ASP A 56 -38.48 6.98 2.17
N PRO A 57 -38.01 7.34 0.94
CA PRO A 57 -38.79 7.22 -0.30
C PRO A 57 -38.70 5.85 -0.96
N GLN A 58 -38.04 4.86 -0.35
CA GLN A 58 -37.78 3.57 -0.98
C GLN A 58 -39.06 2.75 -1.15
N GLY A 59 -39.35 2.39 -2.41
CA GLY A 59 -40.55 1.62 -2.77
C GLY A 59 -41.85 2.40 -2.67
N ARG A 60 -41.80 3.72 -2.59
CA ARG A 60 -43.00 4.58 -2.51
C ARG A 60 -42.71 6.01 -2.99
N GLU A 61 -43.76 6.69 -3.32
CA GLU A 61 -43.75 8.12 -3.56
C GLU A 61 -44.00 8.89 -2.26
N LEU A 62 -43.22 9.94 -2.03
CA LEU A 62 -43.38 10.85 -0.89
C LEU A 62 -43.53 12.31 -1.38
N TRP A 63 -44.42 13.01 -0.69
CA TRP A 63 -44.58 14.45 -0.82
C TRP A 63 -44.13 15.10 0.47
N LEU A 64 -43.17 15.99 0.38
CA LEU A 64 -42.57 16.69 1.52
C LEU A 64 -42.86 18.19 1.39
N ARG A 65 -43.17 18.80 2.54
CA ARG A 65 -43.43 20.24 2.64
C ARG A 65 -42.62 20.79 3.81
N ALA A 66 -42.06 22.00 3.65
CA ALA A 66 -41.42 22.69 4.76
C ALA A 66 -41.57 24.22 4.61
N PRO A 67 -41.74 24.94 5.72
CA PRO A 67 -41.51 26.38 5.74
C PRO A 67 -39.97 26.61 5.62
N VAL A 68 -39.59 27.51 4.73
CA VAL A 68 -38.20 27.85 4.47
C VAL A 68 -37.99 29.37 4.57
N LYS A 69 -36.80 29.73 5.05
CA LYS A 69 -36.38 31.14 5.03
C LYS A 69 -35.26 31.30 4.01
N ARG A 70 -35.23 32.46 3.32
CA ARG A 70 -34.08 32.78 2.50
C ARG A 70 -32.87 32.94 3.41
N PRO A 71 -31.74 32.18 3.18
CA PRO A 71 -30.47 32.45 3.86
C PRO A 71 -30.08 33.94 3.68
N GLY A 72 -29.49 34.52 4.72
CA GLY A 72 -29.02 35.91 4.66
C GLY A 72 -27.89 36.06 3.64
N GLY A 73 -27.80 37.27 3.05
CA GLY A 73 -26.77 37.59 2.05
C GLY A 73 -27.34 37.82 0.66
N THR A 74 -26.45 38.20 -0.26
CA THR A 74 -26.77 38.48 -1.69
C THR A 74 -26.46 37.29 -2.59
N ASP A 75 -25.88 36.23 -2.04
CA ASP A 75 -25.48 35.05 -2.81
C ASP A 75 -26.70 34.31 -3.39
N PRO A 76 -26.55 33.70 -4.56
CA PRO A 76 -27.57 32.80 -5.09
C PRO A 76 -27.83 31.64 -4.09
N VAL A 77 -29.06 31.18 -4.06
CA VAL A 77 -29.52 30.13 -3.13
C VAL A 77 -30.06 28.95 -3.93
N ALA A 78 -29.85 27.73 -3.42
CA ALA A 78 -30.47 26.53 -3.97
C ALA A 78 -31.12 25.68 -2.87
N LEU A 79 -32.16 24.94 -3.28
CA LEU A 79 -32.64 23.79 -2.52
C LEU A 79 -31.84 22.57 -2.94
N TYR A 80 -31.23 21.90 -1.98
CA TYR A 80 -30.39 20.71 -2.18
C TYR A 80 -31.13 19.46 -1.72
N VAL A 81 -31.11 18.44 -2.57
CA VAL A 81 -31.55 17.09 -2.26
C VAL A 81 -30.35 16.17 -2.41
N VAL A 82 -29.88 15.61 -1.30
CA VAL A 82 -28.79 14.66 -1.27
C VAL A 82 -29.32 13.33 -0.78
N GLY A 83 -29.39 12.35 -1.66
CA GLY A 83 -29.94 11.05 -1.30
C GLY A 83 -30.24 10.15 -2.49
N ALA A 84 -30.50 8.90 -2.16
CA ALA A 84 -30.85 7.88 -3.14
C ALA A 84 -32.33 7.99 -3.52
N ALA A 85 -32.68 9.04 -4.28
CA ALA A 85 -34.03 9.27 -4.76
C ALA A 85 -34.08 10.13 -6.05
N SER A 86 -35.07 9.87 -6.85
CA SER A 86 -35.55 10.84 -7.85
C SER A 86 -36.33 11.93 -7.13
N SER A 87 -36.23 13.17 -7.57
CA SER A 87 -36.88 14.28 -6.88
C SER A 87 -37.35 15.39 -7.83
N GLU A 88 -38.40 16.08 -7.45
CA GLU A 88 -38.93 17.27 -8.12
C GLU A 88 -39.22 18.30 -7.04
N ALA A 89 -38.91 19.58 -7.31
CA ALA A 89 -38.93 20.61 -6.29
C ALA A 89 -39.73 21.86 -6.75
N TRP A 90 -40.43 22.48 -5.80
CA TRP A 90 -41.14 23.75 -5.97
C TRP A 90 -40.86 24.69 -4.80
N LEU A 91 -40.92 25.96 -5.04
CA LEU A 91 -40.94 26.99 -4.02
C LEU A 91 -42.18 27.91 -4.27
N ASN A 92 -42.99 28.12 -3.25
CA ASN A 92 -44.17 28.94 -3.28
C ASN A 92 -45.14 28.59 -4.44
N GLY A 93 -45.25 27.28 -4.75
CA GLY A 93 -46.06 26.77 -5.85
C GLY A 93 -45.42 26.85 -7.23
N ARG A 94 -44.22 27.45 -7.36
CA ARG A 94 -43.50 27.58 -8.64
C ARG A 94 -42.43 26.49 -8.74
N ARG A 95 -42.37 25.79 -9.87
CA ARG A 95 -41.43 24.68 -10.11
C ARG A 95 -40.01 25.20 -10.20
N LEU A 96 -39.10 24.57 -9.44
CA LEU A 96 -37.68 24.82 -9.50
C LEU A 96 -37.00 23.89 -10.50
N GLY A 97 -37.39 22.61 -10.55
CA GLY A 97 -36.82 21.64 -11.46
C GLY A 97 -37.10 20.19 -11.04
N ALA A 98 -36.52 19.26 -11.80
CA ALA A 98 -36.60 17.84 -11.53
C ALA A 98 -35.21 17.19 -11.64
N ASN A 99 -34.99 16.15 -10.83
CA ASN A 99 -33.84 15.28 -10.82
C ASN A 99 -34.33 13.84 -11.04
N GLY A 100 -34.26 13.36 -12.27
CA GLY A 100 -35.01 12.20 -12.72
C GLY A 100 -36.50 12.48 -12.81
N GLN A 101 -37.30 11.43 -12.69
CA GLN A 101 -38.78 11.53 -12.68
C GLN A 101 -39.32 10.69 -11.53
N PRO A 102 -39.71 11.33 -10.41
CA PRO A 102 -40.37 10.62 -9.32
C PRO A 102 -41.69 10.04 -9.76
N ALA A 103 -42.03 8.85 -9.30
CA ALA A 103 -43.29 8.18 -9.64
C ALA A 103 -43.80 7.32 -8.46
N ASP A 104 -44.99 6.78 -8.61
CA ASP A 104 -45.66 5.87 -7.67
C ASP A 104 -45.27 4.38 -7.91
N SER A 105 -44.58 4.10 -9.00
CA SER A 105 -44.22 2.77 -9.43
C SER A 105 -42.81 2.74 -10.05
N ARG A 106 -42.21 1.54 -10.06
CA ARG A 106 -40.87 1.33 -10.60
C ARG A 106 -40.77 1.62 -12.09
N ASP A 107 -41.78 1.21 -12.86
CA ASP A 107 -41.76 1.33 -14.32
C ASP A 107 -41.96 2.79 -14.79
N ALA A 108 -42.58 3.62 -13.96
CA ALA A 108 -42.79 5.03 -14.25
C ALA A 108 -41.68 5.93 -13.72
N GLU A 109 -40.84 5.43 -12.79
CA GLU A 109 -39.73 6.20 -12.22
C GLU A 109 -38.54 6.26 -13.20
N VAL A 110 -37.99 7.45 -13.41
CA VAL A 110 -36.68 7.62 -14.03
C VAL A 110 -35.68 8.02 -12.94
N PRO A 111 -34.62 7.16 -12.67
CA PRO A 111 -33.66 7.46 -11.63
C PRO A 111 -32.97 8.80 -11.80
N GLY A 112 -32.99 9.61 -10.75
CA GLY A 112 -32.26 10.86 -10.65
C GLY A 112 -30.81 10.66 -10.16
N ARG A 113 -30.09 11.77 -10.07
CA ARG A 113 -28.74 11.79 -9.48
C ARG A 113 -28.80 11.76 -7.97
N TYR A 114 -27.77 11.20 -7.33
CA TYR A 114 -27.67 11.13 -5.87
C TYR A 114 -27.60 12.52 -5.21
N GLU A 115 -26.97 13.49 -5.86
CA GLU A 115 -26.94 14.88 -5.43
C GLU A 115 -27.63 15.75 -6.47
N ALA A 116 -28.61 16.53 -6.03
CA ALA A 116 -29.32 17.49 -6.86
C ALA A 116 -29.36 18.87 -6.19
N ALA A 117 -29.10 19.90 -6.98
CA ALA A 117 -29.26 21.28 -6.58
C ALA A 117 -30.35 21.94 -7.47
N PHE A 118 -31.31 22.57 -6.86
CA PHE A 118 -32.36 23.32 -7.53
C PHE A 118 -32.15 24.81 -7.24
N PRO A 119 -31.47 25.58 -8.12
CA PRO A 119 -31.27 26.99 -7.94
C PRO A 119 -32.63 27.73 -7.82
N VAL A 120 -32.71 28.60 -6.86
CA VAL A 120 -33.93 29.35 -6.57
C VAL A 120 -33.80 30.78 -7.09
N PRO A 121 -34.56 31.20 -8.14
CA PRO A 121 -34.56 32.57 -8.61
C PRO A 121 -35.04 33.52 -7.50
N ASP A 122 -34.45 34.71 -7.44
CA ASP A 122 -34.82 35.72 -6.43
C ASP A 122 -36.29 36.09 -6.48
N SER A 123 -36.88 36.09 -7.66
CA SER A 123 -38.31 36.39 -7.89
C SER A 123 -39.28 35.35 -7.33
N PHE A 124 -38.76 34.18 -6.85
CA PHE A 124 -39.58 33.14 -6.23
C PHE A 124 -39.72 33.31 -4.73
N TRP A 125 -38.81 34.07 -4.11
CA TRP A 125 -38.85 34.35 -2.69
C TRP A 125 -39.90 35.40 -2.36
N ARG A 126 -40.68 35.17 -1.32
CA ARG A 126 -41.57 36.10 -0.65
C ARG A 126 -40.87 36.71 0.56
N ARG A 127 -41.33 37.86 1.02
CA ARG A 127 -40.81 38.50 2.24
C ARG A 127 -40.98 37.61 3.51
N ALA A 128 -42.07 36.86 3.55
CA ALA A 128 -42.40 35.91 4.61
C ALA A 128 -43.11 34.70 4.01
N ASP A 129 -43.29 33.65 4.82
CA ASP A 129 -44.12 32.46 4.53
C ASP A 129 -43.73 31.73 3.24
N ASN A 130 -42.44 31.55 3.03
CA ASN A 130 -41.99 30.72 1.91
C ASN A 130 -42.16 29.23 2.26
N VAL A 131 -42.70 28.50 1.30
CA VAL A 131 -42.96 27.08 1.42
C VAL A 131 -42.28 26.33 0.31
N ALA A 132 -41.37 25.42 0.68
CA ALA A 132 -40.78 24.46 -0.24
C ALA A 132 -41.60 23.16 -0.26
N VAL A 133 -41.78 22.61 -1.45
CA VAL A 133 -42.39 21.29 -1.66
C VAL A 133 -41.41 20.43 -2.44
N VAL A 134 -41.25 19.18 -2.03
CA VAL A 134 -40.42 18.20 -2.74
C VAL A 134 -41.20 16.90 -2.89
N ARG A 135 -41.32 16.42 -4.12
CA ARG A 135 -41.81 15.10 -4.48
C ARG A 135 -40.60 14.19 -4.65
N MET A 136 -40.60 12.99 -4.12
CA MET A 136 -39.51 12.04 -4.29
C MET A 136 -39.97 10.58 -4.29
N SER A 137 -39.19 9.72 -4.95
CA SER A 137 -39.36 8.27 -4.96
C SER A 137 -38.04 7.57 -5.17
N ALA A 138 -37.95 6.28 -4.79
CA ALA A 138 -36.78 5.49 -4.98
C ALA A 138 -37.12 3.99 -5.15
N PHE A 139 -37.26 3.53 -6.38
CA PHE A 139 -37.62 2.14 -6.71
C PHE A 139 -36.47 1.31 -7.28
N HIS A 140 -35.33 1.94 -7.64
CA HIS A 140 -34.25 1.30 -8.41
C HIS A 140 -32.99 1.00 -7.59
N GLY A 141 -33.00 1.14 -6.26
CA GLY A 141 -31.87 0.80 -5.42
C GLY A 141 -31.56 -0.70 -5.45
N PRO A 142 -30.29 -1.14 -5.49
CA PRO A 142 -29.91 -2.56 -5.41
C PRO A 142 -30.12 -3.15 -4.01
N VAL A 143 -30.13 -2.30 -3.00
CA VAL A 143 -30.30 -2.64 -1.59
C VAL A 143 -31.13 -1.57 -0.89
N ARG A 144 -31.81 -1.95 0.17
CA ARG A 144 -32.49 -1.00 1.03
C ARG A 144 -31.49 -0.29 1.93
N LEU A 145 -31.56 1.05 1.96
CA LEU A 145 -30.74 1.92 2.77
C LEU A 145 -31.51 2.34 4.03
N ASP A 146 -30.85 2.40 5.18
CA ASP A 146 -31.49 2.86 6.43
C ASP A 146 -31.66 4.39 6.45
N ALA A 147 -30.80 5.12 5.76
CA ALA A 147 -30.88 6.57 5.58
C ALA A 147 -30.74 6.93 4.10
N PRO A 148 -31.77 6.69 3.26
CA PRO A 148 -31.67 6.92 1.82
C PRO A 148 -31.53 8.40 1.45
N VAL A 149 -32.12 9.32 2.24
CA VAL A 149 -31.97 10.77 2.09
C VAL A 149 -31.02 11.28 3.18
N ALA A 150 -29.83 11.67 2.77
CA ALA A 150 -28.79 12.15 3.67
C ALA A 150 -28.99 13.62 4.07
N ALA A 151 -29.50 14.47 3.13
CA ALA A 151 -29.78 15.87 3.41
C ALA A 151 -30.87 16.43 2.49
N LEU A 152 -31.70 17.31 3.05
CA LEU A 152 -32.69 18.09 2.34
C LEU A 152 -32.66 19.51 2.96
N LEU A 153 -31.97 20.44 2.30
CA LEU A 153 -31.59 21.72 2.90
C LEU A 153 -31.61 22.87 1.90
N VAL A 154 -31.64 24.09 2.39
CA VAL A 154 -31.54 25.32 1.61
C VAL A 154 -30.25 26.05 1.97
N GLY A 155 -29.44 26.41 0.99
CA GLY A 155 -28.14 27.02 1.23
C GLY A 155 -27.60 27.79 0.05
N ALA A 156 -26.42 28.39 0.21
CA ALA A 156 -25.70 29.10 -0.82
C ALA A 156 -25.44 28.23 -2.06
N TYR A 157 -25.49 28.85 -3.24
CA TYR A 157 -25.23 28.20 -4.53
C TYR A 157 -24.10 28.94 -5.26
N PRO A 158 -23.13 28.26 -5.88
CA PRO A 158 -22.97 26.79 -5.89
C PRO A 158 -22.59 26.19 -4.55
N TRP A 159 -22.65 24.84 -4.47
CA TRP A 159 -22.15 24.09 -3.30
C TRP A 159 -20.71 24.46 -2.99
N PRO A 160 -20.30 24.61 -1.72
CA PRO A 160 -18.92 24.89 -1.37
C PRO A 160 -17.94 23.92 -2.01
N SER A 161 -16.80 24.48 -2.44
CA SER A 161 -15.77 23.69 -3.10
C SER A 161 -15.27 22.53 -2.23
N ARG A 162 -15.22 21.34 -2.80
CA ARG A 162 -14.66 20.12 -2.18
C ARG A 162 -13.21 19.87 -2.59
N ALA A 163 -12.55 20.84 -3.23
CA ALA A 163 -11.20 20.66 -3.77
C ALA A 163 -10.18 20.30 -2.70
N ALA A 164 -10.20 20.98 -1.55
CA ALA A 164 -9.24 20.71 -0.47
C ALA A 164 -9.36 19.29 0.12
N PRO A 165 -10.54 18.81 0.57
CA PRO A 165 -10.67 17.44 1.04
C PRO A 165 -10.36 16.41 -0.05
N LEU A 166 -10.73 16.65 -1.30
CA LEU A 166 -10.38 15.78 -2.42
C LEU A 166 -8.87 15.70 -2.64
N ALA A 167 -8.16 16.82 -2.59
CA ALA A 167 -6.70 16.83 -2.73
C ALA A 167 -6.02 15.97 -1.65
N VAL A 168 -6.50 16.02 -0.39
CA VAL A 168 -6.00 15.19 0.70
C VAL A 168 -6.26 13.71 0.42
N ILE A 169 -7.49 13.33 0.04
CA ILE A 169 -7.82 11.93 -0.27
C ILE A 169 -6.98 11.41 -1.43
N PHE A 170 -6.79 12.18 -2.49
CA PHE A 170 -5.95 11.79 -3.62
C PHE A 170 -4.47 11.68 -3.26
N GLY A 171 -3.95 12.59 -2.41
CA GLY A 171 -2.60 12.49 -1.89
C GLY A 171 -2.38 11.18 -1.11
N VAL A 172 -3.34 10.84 -0.23
CA VAL A 172 -3.31 9.61 0.55
C VAL A 172 -3.47 8.37 -0.34
N ALA A 173 -4.40 8.39 -1.30
CA ALA A 173 -4.57 7.29 -2.27
C ALA A 173 -3.29 7.09 -3.09
N GLY A 174 -2.65 8.18 -3.56
CA GLY A 174 -1.36 8.12 -4.25
C GLY A 174 -0.27 7.47 -3.41
N ALA A 175 -0.17 7.82 -2.12
CA ALA A 175 0.76 7.18 -1.19
C ALA A 175 0.46 5.68 -1.01
N LEU A 176 -0.81 5.29 -0.92
CA LEU A 176 -1.20 3.88 -0.82
C LEU A 176 -0.88 3.10 -2.10
N PHE A 177 -1.11 3.66 -3.28
CA PHE A 177 -0.72 3.03 -4.55
C PHE A 177 0.81 2.94 -4.69
N ALA A 178 1.55 3.96 -4.28
CA ALA A 178 3.01 3.91 -4.23
C ALA A 178 3.50 2.81 -3.27
N ALA A 179 2.87 2.65 -2.11
CA ALA A 179 3.16 1.55 -1.18
C ALA A 179 2.84 0.18 -1.80
N ALA A 180 1.69 0.04 -2.49
CA ALA A 180 1.31 -1.19 -3.17
C ALA A 180 2.34 -1.57 -4.24
N PHE A 181 2.76 -0.60 -5.06
CA PHE A 181 3.80 -0.79 -6.07
C PHE A 181 5.15 -1.17 -5.45
N GLY A 182 5.60 -0.44 -4.41
CA GLY A 182 6.85 -0.69 -3.71
C GLY A 182 6.91 -2.09 -3.09
N PHE A 183 5.85 -2.53 -2.39
CA PHE A 183 5.77 -3.90 -1.86
C PHE A 183 5.68 -4.94 -2.96
N GLY A 184 5.03 -4.62 -4.11
CA GLY A 184 5.00 -5.46 -5.30
C GLY A 184 6.40 -5.68 -5.89
N LEU A 185 7.21 -4.63 -5.98
CA LEU A 185 8.63 -4.73 -6.40
C LEU A 185 9.45 -5.57 -5.42
N ILE A 186 9.28 -5.38 -4.10
CA ILE A 186 9.96 -6.20 -3.08
C ILE A 186 9.55 -7.67 -3.24
N TYR A 187 8.26 -7.94 -3.50
CA TYR A 187 7.78 -9.29 -3.75
C TYR A 187 8.40 -9.90 -5.01
N SER A 188 8.54 -9.14 -6.11
CA SER A 188 9.15 -9.65 -7.35
C SER A 188 10.60 -10.10 -7.14
N GLN A 189 11.33 -9.41 -6.26
CA GLN A 189 12.73 -9.71 -5.94
C GLN A 189 12.90 -10.85 -4.92
N ARG A 190 12.09 -10.84 -3.84
CA ARG A 190 12.28 -11.75 -2.70
C ARG A 190 11.24 -12.86 -2.59
N ARG A 191 10.14 -12.81 -3.35
CA ARG A 191 9.02 -13.78 -3.35
C ARG A 191 8.44 -14.05 -1.95
N THR A 192 8.46 -13.06 -1.05
CA THR A 192 7.93 -13.22 0.32
C THR A 192 6.43 -12.98 0.35
N GLY A 193 5.66 -13.93 0.88
CA GLY A 193 4.20 -13.79 1.02
C GLY A 193 3.78 -12.56 1.86
N SER A 194 4.63 -12.12 2.80
CA SER A 194 4.38 -10.92 3.60
C SER A 194 4.34 -9.66 2.74
N SER A 195 5.27 -9.49 1.79
CA SER A 195 5.29 -8.32 0.89
C SER A 195 4.10 -8.31 -0.05
N LEU A 196 3.69 -9.48 -0.58
CA LEU A 196 2.49 -9.59 -1.40
C LEU A 196 1.23 -9.19 -0.62
N THR A 197 1.10 -9.65 0.63
CA THR A 197 -0.06 -9.30 1.47
C THR A 197 -0.09 -7.81 1.78
N LEU A 198 1.07 -7.18 2.09
CA LEU A 198 1.15 -5.74 2.30
C LEU A 198 0.83 -4.94 1.03
N ALA A 199 1.28 -5.40 -0.14
CA ALA A 199 0.90 -4.82 -1.43
C ALA A 199 -0.62 -4.88 -1.64
N ALA A 200 -1.26 -6.02 -1.35
CA ALA A 200 -2.69 -6.18 -1.45
C ALA A 200 -3.46 -5.29 -0.46
N ILE A 201 -3.01 -5.16 0.80
CA ILE A 201 -3.59 -4.25 1.80
C ILE A 201 -3.55 -2.80 1.28
N ALA A 202 -2.39 -2.35 0.78
CA ALA A 202 -2.21 -1.00 0.26
C ALA A 202 -3.09 -0.75 -0.96
N LEU A 203 -3.17 -1.71 -1.89
CA LEU A 203 -4.02 -1.63 -3.08
C LEU A 203 -5.50 -1.52 -2.71
N VAL A 204 -5.98 -2.38 -1.81
CA VAL A 204 -7.38 -2.38 -1.36
C VAL A 204 -7.74 -1.06 -0.68
N ALA A 205 -6.90 -0.55 0.21
CA ALA A 205 -7.11 0.75 0.84
C ALA A 205 -7.10 1.90 -0.17
N GLY A 206 -6.20 1.89 -1.16
CA GLY A 206 -6.15 2.86 -2.24
C GLY A 206 -7.40 2.84 -3.13
N LEU A 207 -7.88 1.66 -3.51
CA LEU A 207 -9.11 1.48 -4.29
C LEU A 207 -10.33 1.96 -3.50
N GLN A 208 -10.38 1.69 -2.19
CA GLN A 208 -11.45 2.17 -1.34
C GLN A 208 -11.46 3.70 -1.24
N ALA A 209 -10.28 4.35 -1.15
CA ALA A 209 -10.17 5.82 -1.15
C ALA A 209 -10.72 6.43 -2.46
N ILE A 210 -10.44 5.81 -3.60
CA ILE A 210 -11.02 6.24 -4.89
C ILE A 210 -12.54 6.06 -4.91
N LEU A 211 -13.04 4.90 -4.44
CA LEU A 211 -14.46 4.60 -4.42
C LEU A 211 -15.21 5.55 -3.46
N GLU A 212 -14.59 5.94 -2.34
CA GLU A 212 -15.15 6.93 -1.40
C GLU A 212 -15.20 8.33 -2.02
N SER A 213 -14.17 8.74 -2.75
CA SER A 213 -14.12 10.04 -3.41
C SER A 213 -15.07 10.18 -4.61
N LEU A 214 -15.60 9.05 -5.14
CA LEU A 214 -16.44 9.03 -6.35
C LEU A 214 -17.64 9.97 -6.24
N ARG A 215 -18.27 10.06 -5.06
CA ARG A 215 -19.41 10.96 -4.80
C ARG A 215 -19.06 12.43 -5.02
N SER A 216 -17.84 12.82 -4.72
CA SER A 216 -17.37 14.20 -4.84
C SER A 216 -16.82 14.55 -6.22
N LEU A 217 -16.50 13.52 -7.03
CA LEU A 217 -15.89 13.67 -8.35
C LEU A 217 -16.91 13.64 -9.47
N VAL A 218 -17.86 12.71 -9.38
CA VAL A 218 -18.78 12.43 -10.49
C VAL A 218 -20.22 12.42 -9.99
N SER A 219 -21.07 13.14 -10.68
CA SER A 219 -22.51 13.07 -10.46
C SER A 219 -23.05 11.81 -11.13
N TYR A 220 -23.52 10.86 -10.35
CA TYR A 220 -24.04 9.57 -10.82
C TYR A 220 -25.50 9.36 -10.42
N ALA A 221 -26.20 8.49 -11.15
CA ALA A 221 -27.56 8.10 -10.83
C ALA A 221 -27.64 7.38 -9.47
N TYR A 222 -28.69 7.67 -8.69
CA TYR A 222 -28.79 7.18 -7.30
C TYR A 222 -28.69 5.66 -7.14
N PRO A 223 -29.10 4.79 -8.08
CA PRO A 223 -28.92 3.34 -7.92
C PRO A 223 -27.45 2.91 -7.78
N ILE A 224 -26.52 3.66 -8.41
CA ILE A 224 -25.07 3.40 -8.31
C ILE A 224 -24.58 3.58 -6.88
N HIS A 225 -25.22 4.45 -6.09
CA HIS A 225 -24.83 4.70 -4.70
C HIS A 225 -24.89 3.43 -3.85
N GLY A 226 -25.94 2.62 -4.00
CA GLY A 226 -26.04 1.35 -3.30
C GLY A 226 -24.90 0.36 -3.67
N TRP A 227 -24.57 0.27 -4.96
CA TRP A 227 -23.42 -0.54 -5.42
C TRP A 227 -22.09 -0.02 -4.87
N ARG A 228 -21.94 1.31 -4.81
CA ARG A 228 -20.76 1.95 -4.21
C ARG A 228 -20.62 1.56 -2.73
N LEU A 229 -21.69 1.59 -1.95
CA LEU A 229 -21.68 1.21 -0.53
C LEU A 229 -21.36 -0.28 -0.33
N ILE A 230 -21.90 -1.16 -1.17
CA ILE A 230 -21.54 -2.58 -1.19
C ILE A 230 -20.04 -2.76 -1.48
N GLY A 231 -19.52 -2.02 -2.47
CA GLY A 231 -18.09 -2.04 -2.83
C GLY A 231 -17.19 -1.57 -1.69
N ILE A 232 -17.55 -0.48 -0.99
CA ILE A 232 -16.81 0.03 0.18
C ILE A 232 -16.78 -0.99 1.30
N TRP A 233 -17.92 -1.57 1.66
CA TRP A 233 -18.00 -2.62 2.66
C TRP A 233 -17.17 -3.85 2.25
N GLY A 234 -17.26 -4.29 0.98
CA GLY A 234 -16.50 -5.44 0.48
C GLY A 234 -14.99 -5.22 0.52
N LEU A 235 -14.51 -4.02 0.14
CA LEU A 235 -13.08 -3.68 0.25
C LEU A 235 -12.63 -3.63 1.71
N SER A 236 -13.47 -3.11 2.62
CA SER A 236 -13.19 -3.12 4.06
C SER A 236 -13.09 -4.54 4.62
N ALA A 237 -13.96 -5.44 4.18
CA ALA A 237 -13.92 -6.86 4.53
C ALA A 237 -12.62 -7.53 4.05
N VAL A 238 -12.23 -7.29 2.81
CA VAL A 238 -10.97 -7.80 2.25
C VAL A 238 -9.77 -7.22 3.00
N PHE A 239 -9.77 -5.92 3.31
CA PHE A 239 -8.73 -5.28 4.11
C PHE A 239 -8.58 -5.95 5.48
N ALA A 240 -9.68 -6.18 6.19
CA ALA A 240 -9.69 -6.84 7.49
C ALA A 240 -9.08 -8.26 7.43
N LEU A 241 -9.48 -9.06 6.44
CA LEU A 241 -8.94 -10.41 6.21
C LEU A 241 -7.45 -10.40 5.89
N LEU A 242 -7.00 -9.49 5.04
CA LEU A 242 -5.59 -9.35 4.68
C LEU A 242 -4.75 -8.91 5.87
N LEU A 243 -5.22 -7.93 6.66
CA LEU A 243 -4.53 -7.42 7.84
C LEU A 243 -4.35 -8.51 8.90
N VAL A 244 -5.42 -9.27 9.21
CA VAL A 244 -5.35 -10.40 10.14
C VAL A 244 -4.43 -11.49 9.58
N SER A 245 -4.53 -11.84 8.30
CA SER A 245 -3.66 -12.83 7.66
C SER A 245 -2.18 -12.43 7.76
N TRP A 246 -1.87 -11.16 7.54
CA TRP A 246 -0.50 -10.65 7.66
C TRP A 246 0.01 -10.70 9.11
N THR A 247 -0.77 -10.21 10.09
CA THR A 247 -0.35 -10.18 11.49
C THR A 247 -0.22 -11.59 12.07
N VAL A 248 -1.15 -12.49 11.76
CA VAL A 248 -1.11 -13.89 12.20
C VAL A 248 0.10 -14.63 11.63
N SER A 249 0.35 -14.50 10.32
CA SER A 249 1.49 -15.17 9.70
C SER A 249 2.83 -14.71 10.28
N ARG A 250 2.89 -13.46 10.75
CA ARG A 250 4.10 -12.85 11.29
C ARG A 250 4.31 -13.13 12.79
N PHE A 251 3.25 -13.08 13.60
CA PHE A 251 3.36 -13.10 15.05
C PHE A 251 2.82 -14.37 15.72
N TRP A 252 1.87 -15.07 15.05
CA TRP A 252 1.27 -16.29 15.59
C TRP A 252 0.86 -17.30 14.48
N PRO A 253 1.83 -17.90 13.76
CA PRO A 253 1.54 -18.80 12.62
C PRO A 253 0.62 -19.97 12.94
N GLN A 254 0.69 -20.49 14.17
CA GLN A 254 -0.15 -21.62 14.61
C GLN A 254 -1.64 -21.26 14.67
N GLY A 255 -1.96 -19.99 14.92
CA GLY A 255 -3.35 -19.48 14.98
C GLY A 255 -3.96 -19.14 13.61
N ARG A 256 -3.28 -19.41 12.50
CA ARG A 256 -3.70 -18.94 11.16
C ARG A 256 -5.09 -19.42 10.80
N ARG A 257 -5.36 -20.73 10.85
CA ARG A 257 -6.67 -21.30 10.46
C ARG A 257 -7.83 -20.78 11.34
N PRO A 258 -7.78 -20.93 12.67
CA PRO A 258 -8.89 -20.52 13.52
C PRO A 258 -9.14 -19.01 13.45
N LEU A 259 -8.11 -18.15 13.41
CA LEU A 259 -8.31 -16.70 13.33
C LEU A 259 -8.82 -16.25 11.96
N THR A 260 -8.39 -16.88 10.87
CA THR A 260 -8.96 -16.56 9.55
C THR A 260 -10.45 -16.92 9.51
N LEU A 261 -10.85 -18.10 10.02
CA LEU A 261 -12.25 -18.50 10.08
C LEU A 261 -13.06 -17.57 10.99
N LEU A 262 -12.52 -17.21 12.16
CA LEU A 262 -13.15 -16.24 13.06
C LEU A 262 -13.34 -14.88 12.40
N THR A 263 -12.32 -14.42 11.66
CA THR A 263 -12.39 -13.13 10.92
C THR A 263 -13.50 -13.19 9.86
N ILE A 264 -13.56 -14.26 9.08
CA ILE A 264 -14.60 -14.45 8.06
C ILE A 264 -15.98 -14.44 8.71
N ALA A 265 -16.17 -15.20 9.78
CA ALA A 265 -17.45 -15.27 10.49
C ALA A 265 -17.86 -13.91 11.09
N ALA A 266 -16.93 -13.19 11.73
CA ALA A 266 -17.20 -11.90 12.34
C ALA A 266 -17.46 -10.80 11.30
N VAL A 267 -16.72 -10.81 10.18
CA VAL A 267 -16.97 -9.91 9.04
C VAL A 267 -18.31 -10.23 8.40
N ALA A 268 -18.65 -11.50 8.21
CA ALA A 268 -19.98 -11.90 7.74
C ALA A 268 -21.09 -11.44 8.70
N ALA A 269 -20.88 -11.54 10.02
CA ALA A 269 -21.83 -11.05 11.03
C ALA A 269 -22.04 -9.52 10.95
N SER A 270 -21.06 -8.74 10.46
CA SER A 270 -21.23 -7.29 10.25
C SER A 270 -22.35 -6.95 9.26
N THR A 271 -22.74 -7.89 8.38
CA THR A 271 -23.86 -7.69 7.43
C THR A 271 -25.22 -7.57 8.16
N LEU A 272 -25.32 -8.03 9.39
CA LEU A 272 -26.55 -7.95 10.20
C LEU A 272 -26.74 -6.56 10.84
N ALA A 273 -25.69 -5.73 10.86
CA ALA A 273 -25.77 -4.38 11.41
C ALA A 273 -26.68 -3.49 10.57
N PRO A 274 -27.38 -2.52 11.18
CA PRO A 274 -28.10 -1.51 10.42
C PRO A 274 -27.13 -0.53 9.74
N GLY A 275 -27.45 -0.11 8.53
CA GLY A 275 -26.68 0.87 7.75
C GLY A 275 -25.32 0.39 7.25
N PHE A 276 -24.95 0.84 6.04
CA PHE A 276 -23.69 0.46 5.43
C PHE A 276 -22.48 1.04 6.14
N ASP A 277 -22.58 2.23 6.72
CA ASP A 277 -21.48 2.86 7.47
C ASP A 277 -21.13 2.01 8.68
N LEU A 278 -22.13 1.56 9.45
CA LEU A 278 -21.89 0.70 10.61
C LEU A 278 -21.34 -0.69 10.20
N LYS A 279 -21.86 -1.29 9.10
CA LYS A 279 -21.32 -2.54 8.55
C LYS A 279 -19.83 -2.39 8.20
N THR A 280 -19.47 -1.30 7.56
CA THR A 280 -18.10 -0.98 7.16
C THR A 280 -17.19 -0.80 8.36
N VAL A 281 -17.61 0.02 9.33
CA VAL A 281 -16.87 0.26 10.57
C VAL A 281 -16.68 -1.03 11.36
N LEU A 282 -17.72 -1.85 11.49
CA LEU A 282 -17.62 -3.15 12.19
C LEU A 282 -16.67 -4.11 11.49
N ALA A 283 -16.72 -4.21 10.16
CA ALA A 283 -15.79 -5.06 9.40
C ALA A 283 -14.33 -4.62 9.62
N LEU A 284 -14.05 -3.33 9.59
CA LEU A 284 -12.73 -2.78 9.87
C LEU A 284 -12.30 -3.02 11.32
N MET A 285 -13.19 -2.77 12.29
CA MET A 285 -12.90 -2.96 13.71
C MET A 285 -12.60 -4.41 14.07
N VAL A 286 -13.33 -5.37 13.49
CA VAL A 286 -13.04 -6.80 13.64
C VAL A 286 -11.61 -7.09 13.16
N GLY A 287 -11.23 -6.61 11.98
CA GLY A 287 -9.88 -6.77 11.45
C GLY A 287 -8.81 -6.17 12.37
N LEU A 288 -9.03 -4.95 12.83
CA LEU A 288 -8.09 -4.24 13.70
C LEU A 288 -7.92 -4.91 15.06
N VAL A 289 -9.04 -5.31 15.71
CA VAL A 289 -9.01 -5.96 17.03
C VAL A 289 -8.29 -7.31 16.95
N LEU A 290 -8.63 -8.16 15.97
CA LEU A 290 -7.98 -9.46 15.82
C LEU A 290 -6.50 -9.32 15.42
N ALA A 291 -6.15 -8.33 14.60
CA ALA A 291 -4.77 -7.99 14.29
C ALA A 291 -4.01 -7.49 15.54
N ALA A 292 -4.65 -6.66 16.38
CA ALA A 292 -4.05 -6.20 17.63
C ALA A 292 -3.83 -7.33 18.62
N VAL A 293 -4.77 -8.28 18.75
CA VAL A 293 -4.62 -9.47 19.59
C VAL A 293 -3.40 -10.28 19.14
N THR A 294 -3.25 -10.52 17.83
CA THR A 294 -2.10 -11.28 17.31
C THR A 294 -0.78 -10.53 17.50
N ALA A 295 -0.76 -9.21 17.29
CA ALA A 295 0.40 -8.39 17.58
C ALA A 295 0.73 -8.38 19.08
N GLY A 296 -0.26 -8.36 19.97
CA GLY A 296 -0.11 -8.49 21.43
C GLY A 296 0.53 -9.82 21.84
N ILE A 297 0.15 -10.92 21.20
CA ILE A 297 0.83 -12.22 21.38
C ILE A 297 2.29 -12.10 20.94
N GLY A 298 2.58 -11.43 19.83
CA GLY A 298 3.94 -11.15 19.37
C GLY A 298 4.76 -10.33 20.38
N VAL A 299 4.14 -9.33 21.05
CA VAL A 299 4.78 -8.55 22.12
C VAL A 299 5.15 -9.44 23.30
N ARG A 300 4.23 -10.32 23.75
CA ARG A 300 4.51 -11.28 24.83
C ARG A 300 5.63 -12.24 24.46
N ARG A 301 5.77 -12.61 23.19
CA ARG A 301 6.87 -13.43 22.66
C ARG A 301 8.16 -12.62 22.39
N ARG A 302 8.23 -11.36 22.85
CA ARG A 302 9.39 -10.47 22.75
C ARG A 302 9.83 -10.14 21.32
N SER A 303 8.93 -10.21 20.33
CA SER A 303 9.24 -9.79 18.97
C SER A 303 9.40 -8.26 18.91
N SER A 304 10.55 -7.77 18.45
CA SER A 304 10.83 -6.32 18.35
C SER A 304 9.87 -5.59 17.39
N ALA A 305 9.47 -6.25 16.31
CA ALA A 305 8.54 -5.72 15.32
C ALA A 305 7.09 -5.67 15.81
N ALA A 306 6.72 -6.46 16.83
CA ALA A 306 5.35 -6.53 17.33
C ALA A 306 4.94 -5.28 18.14
N ARG A 307 5.87 -4.67 18.88
CA ARG A 307 5.58 -3.49 19.72
C ARG A 307 5.05 -2.30 18.91
N PRO A 308 5.75 -1.81 17.88
CA PRO A 308 5.24 -0.68 17.09
C PRO A 308 3.95 -1.04 16.33
N THR A 309 3.82 -2.27 15.82
CA THR A 309 2.59 -2.74 15.16
C THR A 309 1.42 -2.74 16.13
N PHE A 310 1.60 -3.27 17.34
CA PHE A 310 0.56 -3.28 18.37
C PHE A 310 0.14 -1.87 18.78
N ALA A 311 1.13 -0.99 19.06
CA ALA A 311 0.83 0.38 19.45
C ALA A 311 0.05 1.14 18.37
N TRP A 312 0.41 0.97 17.11
CA TRP A 312 -0.30 1.58 15.99
C TRP A 312 -1.74 1.07 15.84
N LEU A 313 -1.95 -0.25 15.95
CA LEU A 313 -3.29 -0.85 15.87
C LEU A 313 -4.17 -0.39 17.04
N VAL A 314 -3.64 -0.33 18.25
CA VAL A 314 -4.37 0.18 19.43
C VAL A 314 -4.74 1.66 19.24
N LEU A 315 -3.81 2.49 18.75
CA LEU A 315 -4.11 3.88 18.43
C LEU A 315 -5.23 4.00 17.38
N PHE A 316 -5.19 3.16 16.34
CA PHE A 316 -6.20 3.16 15.30
C PHE A 316 -7.58 2.74 15.84
N ILE A 317 -7.63 1.70 16.68
CA ILE A 317 -8.86 1.27 17.36
C ILE A 317 -9.40 2.40 18.25
N ALA A 318 -8.54 3.04 19.04
CA ALA A 318 -8.94 4.13 19.93
C ALA A 318 -9.57 5.30 19.16
N VAL A 319 -8.95 5.73 18.04
CA VAL A 319 -9.51 6.76 17.17
C VAL A 319 -10.85 6.34 16.58
N GLY A 320 -10.98 5.09 16.13
CA GLY A 320 -12.23 4.58 15.60
C GLY A 320 -13.37 4.49 16.63
N LEU A 321 -13.06 4.24 17.89
CA LEU A 321 -14.05 4.23 18.97
C LEU A 321 -14.47 5.64 19.40
N ILE A 322 -13.53 6.58 19.41
CA ILE A 322 -13.81 7.97 19.81
C ILE A 322 -14.51 8.73 18.68
N PHE A 323 -14.12 8.48 17.44
CA PHE A 323 -14.62 9.19 16.25
C PHE A 323 -15.10 8.22 15.16
N PRO A 324 -16.20 7.46 15.40
CA PRO A 324 -16.64 6.42 14.46
C PRO A 324 -17.02 6.96 13.07
N ALA A 325 -17.55 8.18 12.98
CA ALA A 325 -17.86 8.82 11.71
C ALA A 325 -16.59 9.12 10.89
N TRP A 326 -15.51 9.52 11.54
CA TRP A 326 -14.22 9.78 10.88
C TRP A 326 -13.55 8.50 10.40
N MET A 327 -13.85 7.38 11.08
CA MET A 327 -13.31 6.08 10.71
C MET A 327 -13.80 5.62 9.33
N ALA A 328 -15.04 5.90 9.01
CA ALA A 328 -15.62 5.57 7.69
C ALA A 328 -15.08 6.49 6.55
N ASP A 329 -14.60 7.68 6.90
CA ASP A 329 -14.15 8.69 5.94
C ASP A 329 -12.62 8.72 5.79
N LEU A 330 -12.02 9.87 6.12
CA LEU A 330 -10.61 10.16 5.84
C LEU A 330 -9.64 9.45 6.80
N SER A 331 -10.01 9.29 8.08
CA SER A 331 -9.07 8.80 9.11
C SER A 331 -8.59 7.38 8.82
N TYR A 332 -9.46 6.51 8.32
CA TYR A 332 -9.07 5.15 7.91
C TYR A 332 -7.91 5.15 6.91
N PHE A 333 -8.00 5.96 5.87
CA PHE A 333 -6.97 6.03 4.81
C PHE A 333 -5.66 6.61 5.33
N LEU A 334 -5.73 7.64 6.18
CA LEU A 334 -4.56 8.23 6.82
C LEU A 334 -3.85 7.24 7.73
N PHE A 335 -4.60 6.47 8.53
CA PHE A 335 -4.01 5.44 9.38
C PHE A 335 -3.45 4.28 8.57
N ALA A 336 -4.12 3.85 7.51
CA ALA A 336 -3.61 2.81 6.61
C ALA A 336 -2.31 3.26 5.94
N ALA A 337 -2.25 4.48 5.41
CA ALA A 337 -1.04 5.04 4.81
C ALA A 337 0.09 5.21 5.85
N GLY A 338 -0.22 5.76 7.04
CA GLY A 338 0.72 5.93 8.13
C GLY A 338 1.26 4.61 8.69
N PHE A 339 0.53 3.51 8.54
CA PHE A 339 1.00 2.16 8.87
C PHE A 339 1.90 1.57 7.79
N LEU A 340 1.45 1.65 6.53
CA LEU A 340 2.10 0.99 5.41
C LEU A 340 3.38 1.69 4.95
N MET A 341 3.42 3.03 4.96
CA MET A 341 4.60 3.77 4.49
C MET A 341 5.85 3.56 5.37
N PRO A 342 5.78 3.62 6.72
CA PRO A 342 6.93 3.27 7.55
C PRO A 342 7.38 1.82 7.39
N LEU A 343 6.45 0.88 7.18
CA LEU A 343 6.79 -0.52 6.91
C LEU A 343 7.53 -0.66 5.57
N LEU A 344 7.07 0.01 4.53
CA LEU A 344 7.75 0.03 3.23
C LEU A 344 9.16 0.63 3.36
N MET A 345 9.29 1.77 4.03
CA MET A 345 10.58 2.42 4.24
C MET A 345 11.55 1.51 5.02
N ALA A 346 11.06 0.86 6.08
CA ALA A 346 11.88 -0.08 6.86
C ALA A 346 12.35 -1.28 5.99
N GLU A 347 11.50 -1.79 5.11
CA GLU A 347 11.86 -2.91 4.23
C GLU A 347 12.85 -2.47 3.13
N VAL A 348 12.69 -1.29 2.56
CA VAL A 348 13.64 -0.71 1.58
C VAL A 348 15.01 -0.48 2.21
N VAL A 349 15.07 0.09 3.42
CA VAL A 349 16.33 0.30 4.16
C VAL A 349 17.00 -1.05 4.47
N ARG A 350 16.23 -2.06 4.82
CA ARG A 350 16.73 -3.41 5.08
C ARG A 350 17.32 -4.04 3.81
N LEU A 351 16.65 -3.90 2.66
CA LEU A 351 17.17 -4.33 1.36
C LEU A 351 18.51 -3.69 1.05
N GLY A 352 18.60 -2.36 1.18
CA GLY A 352 19.84 -1.64 0.91
C GLY A 352 21.00 -2.00 1.86
N ARG A 353 20.69 -2.40 3.12
CA ARG A 353 21.74 -2.91 4.04
C ARG A 353 22.21 -4.30 3.65
N ASP A 354 21.28 -5.18 3.27
CA ASP A 354 21.63 -6.55 2.86
C ASP A 354 22.49 -6.54 1.58
N ASP A 355 22.20 -5.64 0.62
CA ASP A 355 22.99 -5.52 -0.62
C ASP A 355 24.39 -4.96 -0.34
N ARG A 356 24.50 -3.91 0.50
CA ARG A 356 25.82 -3.39 0.95
C ARG A 356 26.62 -4.43 1.71
N GLY A 357 25.96 -5.24 2.55
CA GLY A 357 26.62 -6.34 3.26
C GLY A 357 27.16 -7.40 2.31
N ARG A 358 26.45 -7.72 1.24
CA ARG A 358 26.91 -8.63 0.18
C ARG A 358 28.07 -8.05 -0.62
N GLU A 359 27.99 -6.79 -1.00
CA GLU A 359 29.05 -6.08 -1.72
C GLU A 359 30.32 -6.00 -0.85
N ALA A 360 30.19 -5.66 0.44
CA ALA A 360 31.30 -5.65 1.38
C ALA A 360 31.92 -7.04 1.56
N ALA A 361 31.11 -8.09 1.71
CA ALA A 361 31.59 -9.46 1.83
C ALA A 361 32.28 -9.94 0.55
N LEU A 362 31.79 -9.56 -0.65
CA LEU A 362 32.44 -9.83 -1.92
C LEU A 362 33.77 -9.06 -2.05
N SER A 363 33.79 -7.79 -1.67
CA SER A 363 34.97 -6.93 -1.69
C SER A 363 36.03 -7.44 -0.71
N GLU A 364 35.63 -7.87 0.51
CA GLU A 364 36.52 -8.49 1.48
C GLU A 364 37.07 -9.85 1.00
N ALA A 365 36.21 -10.65 0.34
CA ALA A 365 36.63 -11.91 -0.26
C ALA A 365 37.64 -11.71 -1.41
N ILE A 366 37.52 -10.60 -2.17
CA ILE A 366 38.47 -10.21 -3.22
C ILE A 366 39.74 -9.59 -2.60
N SER A 367 39.63 -8.90 -1.48
CA SER A 367 40.72 -8.15 -0.83
C SER A 367 41.53 -8.97 0.19
N GLN A 368 41.15 -10.23 0.46
CA GLN A 368 41.98 -11.11 1.31
C GLN A 368 43.19 -11.60 0.50
N PRO A 369 44.40 -11.07 0.77
CA PRO A 369 45.62 -11.42 0.02
C PRO A 369 46.04 -12.87 0.15
N ASP A 370 45.41 -13.63 1.07
CA ASP A 370 45.82 -14.99 1.43
C ASP A 370 45.00 -16.09 0.73
N CYS A 371 43.99 -15.78 -0.08
CA CYS A 371 43.16 -16.78 -0.75
C CYS A 371 42.90 -16.46 -2.22
N LEU A 372 43.01 -17.50 -3.08
CA LEU A 372 42.60 -17.47 -4.46
C LEU A 372 41.22 -18.13 -4.62
N ILE A 373 40.31 -17.45 -5.33
CA ILE A 373 39.02 -18.04 -5.70
C ILE A 373 39.19 -18.81 -7.00
N VAL A 374 39.11 -20.12 -6.92
CA VAL A 374 39.27 -21.04 -8.07
C VAL A 374 37.89 -21.38 -8.62
N ALA A 375 37.57 -20.89 -9.79
CA ALA A 375 36.37 -21.26 -10.53
C ALA A 375 36.66 -22.41 -11.51
N SER A 376 36.01 -23.54 -11.32
CA SER A 376 36.11 -24.73 -12.17
C SER A 376 34.74 -25.16 -12.67
N SER A 377 34.69 -26.10 -13.61
CA SER A 377 33.42 -26.69 -14.10
C SER A 377 32.62 -27.42 -13.01
N ARG A 378 33.24 -27.70 -11.84
CA ARG A 378 32.60 -28.37 -10.70
C ARG A 378 32.12 -27.41 -9.60
N GLY A 379 32.42 -26.09 -9.72
CA GLY A 379 32.03 -25.09 -8.73
C GLY A 379 33.13 -24.07 -8.46
N VAL A 380 32.97 -23.34 -7.35
CA VAL A 380 33.91 -22.32 -6.87
C VAL A 380 34.50 -22.78 -5.54
N GLU A 381 35.84 -22.92 -5.46
CA GLU A 381 36.57 -23.31 -4.26
C GLU A 381 37.50 -22.16 -3.83
N ARG A 382 37.63 -21.93 -2.52
CA ARG A 382 38.61 -20.99 -1.95
C ARG A 382 39.87 -21.76 -1.57
N VAL A 383 40.98 -21.42 -2.23
CA VAL A 383 42.30 -22.02 -1.99
C VAL A 383 43.19 -20.97 -1.33
N ARG A 384 43.78 -21.29 -0.18
CA ARG A 384 44.76 -20.41 0.47
C ARG A 384 46.00 -20.31 -0.39
N LEU A 385 46.51 -19.13 -0.61
CA LEU A 385 47.75 -18.95 -1.39
C LEU A 385 48.95 -19.71 -0.82
N VAL A 386 48.99 -19.85 0.48
CA VAL A 386 50.02 -20.65 1.17
C VAL A 386 49.98 -22.13 0.78
N ASP A 387 48.85 -22.67 0.39
CA ASP A 387 48.70 -24.07 -0.01
C ASP A 387 49.03 -24.30 -1.51
N ILE A 388 49.29 -23.25 -2.29
CA ILE A 388 49.60 -23.32 -3.73
C ILE A 388 51.13 -23.44 -3.87
N VAL A 389 51.58 -24.54 -4.45
CA VAL A 389 53.01 -24.84 -4.69
C VAL A 389 53.46 -24.28 -6.07
N ALA A 390 52.63 -24.50 -7.07
CA ALA A 390 52.91 -24.05 -8.43
C ALA A 390 51.65 -23.81 -9.25
N VAL A 391 51.72 -22.96 -10.25
CA VAL A 391 50.69 -22.69 -11.23
C VAL A 391 51.21 -22.95 -12.62
N LEU A 392 50.64 -23.89 -13.34
CA LEU A 392 51.02 -24.27 -14.69
C LEU A 392 50.00 -23.77 -15.71
N GLY A 393 50.45 -23.16 -16.81
CA GLY A 393 49.58 -22.74 -17.89
C GLY A 393 49.16 -23.91 -18.78
N ALA A 394 47.85 -23.99 -19.03
CA ALA A 394 47.19 -24.98 -19.90
C ALA A 394 46.23 -24.21 -20.83
N ASP A 395 46.78 -23.57 -21.86
CA ASP A 395 46.05 -22.71 -22.81
C ASP A 395 45.25 -21.60 -22.15
N ASP A 396 43.91 -21.68 -22.18
CA ASP A 396 43.01 -20.69 -21.57
C ASP A 396 42.72 -20.95 -20.08
N TYR A 397 43.31 -22.00 -19.51
CA TYR A 397 43.19 -22.39 -18.09
C TYR A 397 44.57 -22.42 -17.44
N VAL A 398 44.57 -22.42 -16.13
CA VAL A 398 45.76 -22.74 -15.34
C VAL A 398 45.49 -23.91 -14.41
N GLU A 399 46.47 -24.74 -14.22
CA GLU A 399 46.44 -25.83 -13.27
C GLU A 399 47.20 -25.41 -12.01
N LEU A 400 46.50 -25.37 -10.88
CA LEU A 400 47.06 -25.07 -9.56
C LEU A 400 47.49 -26.37 -8.89
N HIS A 401 48.74 -26.51 -8.61
CA HIS A 401 49.28 -27.63 -7.85
C HIS A 401 49.33 -27.26 -6.36
N LEU A 402 48.67 -28.05 -5.51
CA LEU A 402 48.53 -27.80 -4.08
C LEU A 402 49.53 -28.62 -3.27
N ALA A 403 49.83 -28.15 -2.05
CA ALA A 403 50.74 -28.83 -1.12
C ALA A 403 50.26 -30.22 -0.66
N ASP A 404 48.95 -30.47 -0.72
CA ASP A 404 48.30 -31.75 -0.43
C ASP A 404 48.34 -32.73 -1.62
N GLY A 405 48.95 -32.36 -2.73
CA GLY A 405 49.10 -33.19 -3.94
C GLY A 405 47.90 -33.11 -4.89
N ARG A 406 46.85 -32.34 -4.59
CA ARG A 406 45.73 -32.11 -5.50
C ARG A 406 46.11 -31.12 -6.56
N SER A 407 45.48 -31.25 -7.74
CA SER A 407 45.53 -30.28 -8.83
C SER A 407 44.12 -29.73 -9.09
N LEU A 408 44.01 -28.41 -9.24
CA LEU A 408 42.77 -27.73 -9.55
C LEU A 408 42.92 -26.94 -10.85
N LEU A 409 41.93 -27.06 -11.76
CA LEU A 409 41.85 -26.24 -12.95
C LEU A 409 41.11 -24.94 -12.66
N HIS A 410 41.70 -23.82 -13.01
CA HIS A 410 41.12 -22.49 -12.84
C HIS A 410 41.03 -21.78 -14.20
N ALA A 411 39.85 -21.21 -14.48
CA ALA A 411 39.59 -20.47 -15.71
C ALA A 411 40.20 -19.06 -15.65
N ALA A 412 41.53 -18.98 -15.78
CA ALA A 412 42.29 -17.75 -15.83
C ALA A 412 43.51 -17.91 -16.70
N ARG A 413 44.02 -16.80 -17.28
CA ARG A 413 45.30 -16.78 -17.96
C ARG A 413 46.43 -16.56 -16.98
N LEU A 414 47.60 -17.24 -17.25
CA LEU A 414 48.75 -17.21 -16.38
C LEU A 414 49.29 -15.77 -16.15
N ASP A 415 49.20 -14.88 -17.17
CA ASP A 415 49.63 -13.49 -17.07
C ASP A 415 48.79 -12.66 -16.10
N ARG A 416 47.49 -12.90 -16.07
CA ARG A 416 46.57 -12.22 -15.10
C ARG A 416 46.83 -12.68 -13.68
N LEU A 417 47.05 -13.96 -13.52
CA LEU A 417 47.34 -14.53 -12.17
C LEU A 417 48.67 -13.99 -11.64
N GLU A 418 49.73 -13.89 -12.49
CA GLU A 418 51.04 -13.36 -12.08
C GLU A 418 50.90 -11.96 -11.44
N ALA A 419 50.04 -11.10 -12.00
CA ALA A 419 49.80 -9.76 -11.48
C ALA A 419 49.07 -9.70 -10.13
N SER A 420 48.31 -10.73 -9.80
CA SER A 420 47.47 -10.81 -8.56
C SER A 420 48.09 -11.59 -7.44
N LEU A 421 49.14 -12.36 -7.72
CA LEU A 421 49.82 -13.20 -6.73
C LEU A 421 50.89 -12.42 -5.94
N PRO A 422 51.09 -12.71 -4.66
CA PRO A 422 52.13 -12.09 -3.82
C PRO A 422 53.54 -12.33 -4.34
N SER A 423 54.49 -11.57 -3.83
CA SER A 423 55.91 -11.63 -4.22
C SER A 423 56.61 -12.99 -4.00
N SER A 424 56.04 -13.85 -3.19
CA SER A 424 56.49 -15.24 -3.02
C SER A 424 56.26 -16.08 -4.28
N PHE A 425 55.35 -15.68 -5.17
CA PHE A 425 55.12 -16.33 -6.44
C PHE A 425 55.97 -15.66 -7.52
N ARG A 426 56.76 -16.45 -8.25
CA ARG A 426 57.61 -15.97 -9.33
C ARG A 426 57.40 -16.77 -10.60
N ARG A 427 57.24 -16.05 -11.69
CA ARG A 427 57.19 -16.69 -13.00
C ARG A 427 58.60 -17.16 -13.39
N ILE A 428 58.78 -18.47 -13.47
CA ILE A 428 60.04 -19.12 -13.77
C ILE A 428 60.13 -19.57 -15.24
N HIS A 429 58.97 -19.81 -15.86
CA HIS A 429 58.90 -20.23 -17.25
C HIS A 429 57.69 -19.54 -17.93
N ARG A 430 57.67 -19.52 -19.30
CA ARG A 430 56.51 -18.97 -20.04
C ARG A 430 55.18 -19.61 -19.66
N SER A 431 55.22 -20.89 -19.20
CA SER A 431 54.07 -21.69 -18.79
C SER A 431 54.04 -22.03 -17.28
N ALA A 432 54.89 -21.43 -16.43
CA ALA A 432 54.98 -21.83 -15.03
C ALA A 432 55.27 -20.63 -14.11
N ILE A 433 54.47 -20.52 -13.04
CA ILE A 433 54.73 -19.69 -11.85
C ILE A 433 54.98 -20.65 -10.68
N ALA A 434 56.01 -20.41 -9.90
CA ALA A 434 56.32 -21.23 -8.69
C ALA A 434 56.21 -20.35 -7.44
N ASN A 435 55.70 -20.93 -6.39
CA ASN A 435 55.78 -20.37 -5.02
C ASN A 435 57.16 -20.69 -4.46
N LEU A 436 58.01 -19.67 -4.38
CA LEU A 436 59.40 -19.86 -3.93
C LEU A 436 59.53 -20.27 -2.49
N SER A 437 58.49 -20.13 -1.66
CA SER A 437 58.47 -20.64 -0.29
C SER A 437 58.51 -22.18 -0.24
N TYR A 438 58.15 -22.87 -1.33
CA TYR A 438 58.26 -24.33 -1.47
C TYR A 438 59.49 -24.78 -2.23
N ALA A 439 60.38 -23.83 -2.67
CA ALA A 439 61.60 -24.19 -3.41
C ALA A 439 62.67 -24.75 -2.48
N ARG A 440 63.17 -25.96 -2.78
CA ARG A 440 64.29 -26.59 -2.07
C ARG A 440 65.65 -26.26 -2.66
N GLY A 441 65.68 -25.94 -3.97
CA GLY A 441 66.91 -25.72 -4.67
C GLY A 441 66.67 -25.76 -6.19
N TYR A 442 67.75 -25.81 -6.93
CA TYR A 442 67.73 -25.98 -8.39
C TYR A 442 68.79 -26.95 -8.85
N GLU A 443 68.52 -27.71 -9.89
CA GLU A 443 69.48 -28.63 -10.50
C GLU A 443 69.61 -28.42 -11.99
N ARG A 444 70.75 -28.89 -12.57
CA ARG A 444 70.96 -28.87 -14.03
C ARG A 444 70.74 -30.29 -14.58
N ALA A 445 69.71 -30.49 -15.36
CA ALA A 445 69.39 -31.74 -16.03
C ALA A 445 69.19 -31.47 -17.52
N GLY A 446 69.88 -32.26 -18.40
CA GLY A 446 69.78 -32.13 -19.85
C GLY A 446 70.15 -30.76 -20.40
N GLY A 447 71.10 -30.05 -19.76
CA GLY A 447 71.56 -28.72 -20.19
C GLY A 447 70.62 -27.53 -19.81
N ARG A 448 69.51 -27.77 -19.10
CA ARG A 448 68.56 -26.81 -18.61
C ARG A 448 68.50 -26.80 -17.08
N LEU A 449 68.19 -25.64 -16.48
CA LEU A 449 67.99 -25.50 -15.05
C LEU A 449 66.53 -25.82 -14.71
N HIS A 450 66.36 -26.61 -13.67
CA HIS A 450 65.05 -26.96 -13.11
C HIS A 450 64.98 -26.53 -11.65
N LEU A 451 63.83 -25.99 -11.23
CA LEU A 451 63.50 -25.67 -9.85
C LEU A 451 62.99 -26.94 -9.16
N LEU A 452 63.64 -27.28 -8.05
CA LEU A 452 63.20 -28.37 -7.19
C LEU A 452 62.23 -27.86 -6.12
N LEU A 453 61.04 -28.39 -6.11
CA LEU A 453 60.00 -28.04 -5.14
C LEU A 453 59.93 -29.13 -4.04
N GLN A 454 59.36 -28.78 -2.89
CA GLN A 454 59.15 -29.71 -1.78
C GLN A 454 58.22 -30.87 -2.16
N THR A 455 57.26 -30.56 -3.05
CA THR A 455 56.29 -31.52 -3.57
C THR A 455 56.14 -31.30 -5.07
N GLY A 456 55.97 -32.40 -5.82
CA GLY A 456 55.77 -32.36 -7.27
C GLY A 456 57.03 -32.55 -8.12
N ALA A 457 56.85 -32.50 -9.45
CA ALA A 457 57.91 -32.66 -10.40
C ALA A 457 58.80 -31.39 -10.55
N PRO A 458 60.11 -31.55 -10.90
CA PRO A 458 60.98 -30.41 -11.15
C PRO A 458 60.42 -29.50 -12.30
N LEU A 459 60.41 -28.19 -12.08
CA LEU A 459 59.90 -27.24 -13.05
C LEU A 459 61.01 -26.60 -13.86
N PRO A 460 60.92 -26.48 -15.21
CA PRO A 460 61.95 -25.90 -16.04
C PRO A 460 62.04 -24.38 -15.82
N ILE A 461 63.25 -23.84 -15.71
CA ILE A 461 63.51 -22.42 -15.58
C ILE A 461 63.95 -21.85 -16.96
N SER A 462 63.29 -20.83 -17.43
CA SER A 462 63.69 -20.13 -18.69
C SER A 462 65.01 -19.36 -18.46
N ARG A 463 65.91 -19.29 -19.48
CA ARG A 463 67.22 -18.62 -19.40
C ARG A 463 67.14 -17.18 -18.87
N SER A 464 66.11 -16.42 -19.28
CA SER A 464 65.88 -15.05 -18.83
C SER A 464 65.44 -14.91 -17.37
N ARG A 465 64.97 -15.97 -16.73
CA ARG A 465 64.46 -15.95 -15.35
C ARG A 465 65.45 -16.59 -14.33
N VAL A 466 66.54 -17.19 -14.80
CA VAL A 466 67.58 -17.79 -13.96
C VAL A 466 68.17 -16.81 -12.93
N PRO A 467 68.50 -15.55 -13.26
CA PRO A 467 69.05 -14.64 -12.26
C PRO A 467 68.08 -14.36 -11.10
N ALA A 468 66.76 -14.19 -11.42
CA ALA A 468 65.74 -13.91 -10.42
C ALA A 468 65.50 -15.11 -9.45
N VAL A 469 65.62 -16.35 -9.94
CA VAL A 469 65.50 -17.56 -9.11
C VAL A 469 66.76 -17.73 -8.26
N LYS A 470 67.96 -17.53 -8.81
CA LYS A 470 69.23 -17.62 -8.07
C LYS A 470 69.31 -16.59 -6.93
N ALA A 471 68.85 -15.39 -7.14
CA ALA A 471 68.81 -14.34 -6.13
C ALA A 471 67.96 -14.72 -4.91
N HIS A 472 66.95 -15.62 -5.05
CA HIS A 472 66.15 -16.13 -3.94
C HIS A 472 66.96 -17.05 -3.01
N PHE A 473 67.91 -17.78 -3.54
CA PHE A 473 68.74 -18.73 -2.75
C PHE A 473 70.02 -18.12 -2.16
N GLY A 474 70.25 -16.79 -2.39
CA GLY A 474 71.48 -16.13 -1.96
C GLY A 474 72.68 -16.46 -2.85
N ASP A 475 73.69 -15.57 -2.89
CA ASP A 475 74.89 -15.72 -3.75
C ASP A 475 75.87 -16.87 -3.28
N ASP A 476 75.53 -17.56 -2.18
CA ASP A 476 76.39 -18.62 -1.62
C ASP A 476 76.36 -19.96 -2.37
N ALA A 477 75.48 -20.13 -3.35
CA ALA A 477 75.38 -21.38 -4.13
C ALA A 477 76.33 -21.43 -5.35
N SER A 478 77.32 -20.57 -5.47
CA SER A 478 78.33 -20.59 -6.57
C SER A 478 79.56 -21.40 -6.31
N LYS A 479 79.62 -22.14 -5.19
CA LYS A 479 80.73 -23.07 -4.81
C LYS A 479 80.22 -24.47 -4.47
N VAL A 480 79.78 -25.25 -5.45
CA VAL A 480 79.86 -26.69 -5.51
C VAL A 480 79.86 -27.14 -6.97
#